data_fbe0780fbe77b3a001346514f34fd6b8
#
_entry.id   fbe0780fbe77b3a001346514f34fd6b8
#
_cell.length_a   1.000
_cell.length_b   1.000
_cell.length_c   1.000
_cell.angle_alpha   90.00
_cell.angle_beta   90.00
_cell.angle_gamma   90.00
#
_symmetry.space_group_name_H-M   'P 1'
#
loop_
_entity.id
_entity.type
_entity.pdbx_description
1 polymer ?
#
loop_
_entity_poly.entity_id
_entity_poly.type
_entity_poly.pdbx_seq_one_letter_code
_entity_poly.pdbx_strand_id
1 'polypeptide(L)'
;PCAKACGVGAIRSDEHGRADIDYNKCVSCGMCLVNCPFGAIVDKGQIFQLIQSIKRGDEVIAIVAPAFVNQFPNMTPAKLREAMKRLGFANTAEVAIGADLCTIDEAHDFLEEVPSKHPFMGTSCCPAWSVMAKKNFPKFADCISMAMTPMVLTARLLKQDHPAARICFVGPCAAKKLEASRHSVRSEVDFVLTFEELMGMFEAKQINFDDLPDDPNDNFNNASADGRGFAVSGGVAQAVVNVIKKEDPTREVKVVSAQGLAECKKMMQLAAAG
;
A
#
# COMPACT_ATOMS: atom_id res chain seq x y z
N PRO A 1 19.34 11.30 12.76
CA PRO A 1 18.72 11.12 11.45
C PRO A 1 17.22 10.80 11.55
N CYS A 2 16.79 9.77 12.30
CA CYS A 2 15.41 9.32 12.39
C CYS A 2 14.42 10.41 12.87
N ALA A 3 14.77 11.19 13.91
CA ALA A 3 13.93 12.27 14.41
C ALA A 3 13.75 13.39 13.36
N LYS A 4 14.82 13.69 12.57
CA LYS A 4 14.73 14.68 11.48
C LYS A 4 13.90 14.19 10.31
N ALA A 5 13.88 12.87 10.06
CA ALA A 5 13.09 12.25 8.98
C ALA A 5 11.61 12.07 9.35
N CYS A 6 11.23 12.27 10.62
CA CYS A 6 9.86 12.05 11.08
C CYS A 6 8.96 13.24 10.74
N GLY A 7 8.17 13.14 9.67
CA GLY A 7 7.26 14.19 9.20
C GLY A 7 6.12 14.55 10.16
N VAL A 8 5.85 13.70 11.17
CA VAL A 8 4.83 13.92 12.19
C VAL A 8 5.38 14.24 13.58
N GLY A 9 6.71 14.32 13.73
CA GLY A 9 7.36 14.66 15.01
C GLY A 9 7.13 13.61 16.11
N ALA A 10 7.00 12.34 15.73
CA ALA A 10 6.75 11.23 16.66
C ALA A 10 8.03 10.65 17.29
N ILE A 11 9.22 11.10 16.88
CA ILE A 11 10.49 10.56 17.36
C ILE A 11 11.31 11.67 18.01
N ARG A 12 11.81 11.37 19.19
CA ARG A 12 12.79 12.19 19.92
C ARG A 12 13.92 11.31 20.44
N SER A 13 14.99 11.91 20.91
CA SER A 13 16.03 11.19 21.65
C SER A 13 15.66 11.13 23.12
N ASP A 14 15.86 9.97 23.74
CA ASP A 14 15.79 9.82 25.19
C ASP A 14 17.07 10.38 25.86
N GLU A 15 17.16 10.31 27.17
CA GLU A 15 18.32 10.75 27.98
C GLU A 15 19.61 9.98 27.65
N HIS A 16 19.52 8.80 27.05
CA HIS A 16 20.64 7.98 26.62
C HIS A 16 20.96 8.12 25.12
N GLY A 17 20.32 9.05 24.42
CA GLY A 17 20.53 9.28 22.98
C GLY A 17 19.85 8.23 22.08
N ARG A 18 19.00 7.35 22.61
CA ARG A 18 18.26 6.35 21.85
C ARG A 18 16.97 6.95 21.27
N ALA A 19 16.48 6.38 20.17
CA ALA A 19 15.23 6.79 19.59
C ALA A 19 14.02 6.37 20.47
N ASP A 20 13.26 7.37 20.94
CA ASP A 20 12.01 7.18 21.65
C ASP A 20 10.85 7.55 20.71
N ILE A 21 9.95 6.60 20.46
CA ILE A 21 8.85 6.74 19.50
C ILE A 21 7.52 6.89 20.23
N ASP A 22 6.90 8.06 20.09
CA ASP A 22 5.52 8.30 20.54
C ASP A 22 4.53 7.61 19.58
N TYR A 23 4.05 6.44 19.94
CA TYR A 23 3.11 5.66 19.13
C TYR A 23 1.74 6.33 18.96
N ASN A 24 1.37 7.27 19.82
CA ASN A 24 0.14 8.05 19.63
C ASN A 24 0.25 9.02 18.46
N LYS A 25 1.46 9.52 18.16
CA LYS A 25 1.74 10.39 17.02
C LYS A 25 2.18 9.60 15.79
N CYS A 26 2.79 8.46 15.98
CA CYS A 26 3.33 7.66 14.89
C CYS A 26 2.22 7.23 13.92
N VAL A 27 2.52 7.33 12.61
CA VAL A 27 1.65 6.91 11.51
C VAL A 27 2.23 5.72 10.74
N SER A 28 3.27 5.10 11.26
CA SER A 28 3.95 3.92 10.72
C SER A 28 4.43 4.05 9.26
N CYS A 29 4.80 5.26 8.84
CA CYS A 29 5.23 5.52 7.45
C CYS A 29 6.58 4.89 7.08
N GLY A 30 7.38 4.43 8.04
CA GLY A 30 8.68 3.79 7.79
C GLY A 30 9.85 4.75 7.52
N MET A 31 9.65 6.07 7.45
CA MET A 31 10.72 7.02 7.11
C MET A 31 11.90 6.99 8.08
N CYS A 32 11.65 6.70 9.35
CA CYS A 32 12.70 6.53 10.35
C CYS A 32 13.55 5.28 10.11
N LEU A 33 12.95 4.22 9.58
CA LEU A 33 13.61 2.97 9.22
C LEU A 33 14.53 3.20 8.01
N VAL A 34 14.00 3.75 6.92
CA VAL A 34 14.74 4.02 5.67
C VAL A 34 15.91 4.99 5.89
N ASN A 35 15.73 5.98 6.78
CA ASN A 35 16.78 6.99 7.05
C ASN A 35 17.74 6.61 8.18
N CYS A 36 17.66 5.41 8.74
CA CYS A 36 18.57 4.98 9.77
C CYS A 36 19.82 4.30 9.19
N PRO A 37 20.99 4.96 9.17
CA PRO A 37 22.20 4.37 8.57
C PRO A 37 22.77 3.20 9.38
N PHE A 38 22.24 2.98 10.59
CA PHE A 38 22.72 1.96 11.52
C PHE A 38 21.78 0.74 11.61
N GLY A 39 20.67 0.72 10.87
CA GLY A 39 19.66 -0.33 11.02
C GLY A 39 19.08 -0.45 12.44
N ALA A 40 19.14 0.62 13.24
CA ALA A 40 18.72 0.60 14.64
C ALA A 40 17.19 0.71 14.82
N ILE A 41 16.47 1.01 13.76
CA ILE A 41 15.01 1.02 13.72
C ILE A 41 14.57 0.00 12.67
N VAL A 42 13.81 -0.96 13.14
CA VAL A 42 13.27 -2.04 12.30
C VAL A 42 11.76 -2.08 12.45
N ASP A 43 11.09 -2.63 11.47
CA ASP A 43 9.67 -2.95 11.56
C ASP A 43 9.47 -4.36 12.14
N LYS A 44 8.20 -4.76 12.29
CA LYS A 44 7.86 -6.11 12.71
C LYS A 44 7.88 -7.03 11.49
N GLY A 45 9.01 -7.67 11.23
CA GLY A 45 9.15 -8.67 10.15
C GLY A 45 8.21 -9.87 10.34
N GLN A 46 7.68 -10.38 9.24
CA GLN A 46 6.75 -11.53 9.22
C GLN A 46 7.26 -12.70 8.37
N ILE A 47 8.51 -12.64 7.90
CA ILE A 47 9.14 -13.69 7.08
C ILE A 47 9.09 -15.05 7.77
N PHE A 48 9.43 -15.10 9.06
CA PHE A 48 9.46 -16.36 9.82
C PHE A 48 8.08 -17.02 9.87
N GLN A 49 7.04 -16.24 10.22
CA GLN A 49 5.67 -16.75 10.31
C GLN A 49 5.15 -17.20 8.94
N LEU A 50 5.46 -16.48 7.88
CA LEU A 50 5.15 -16.85 6.50
C LEU A 50 5.81 -18.18 6.11
N ILE A 51 7.12 -18.33 6.36
CA ILE A 51 7.85 -19.57 6.07
C ILE A 51 7.25 -20.75 6.84
N GLN A 52 6.88 -20.55 8.10
CA GLN A 52 6.23 -21.59 8.89
C GLN A 52 4.85 -21.98 8.31
N SER A 53 4.08 -21.02 7.82
CA SER A 53 2.79 -21.28 7.17
C SER A 53 2.98 -22.13 5.90
N ILE A 54 3.89 -21.73 5.03
CA ILE A 54 4.24 -22.49 3.81
C ILE A 54 4.72 -23.91 4.16
N LYS A 55 5.59 -24.06 5.17
CA LYS A 55 6.12 -25.37 5.58
C LYS A 55 5.06 -26.30 6.16
N ARG A 56 4.01 -25.77 6.78
CA ARG A 56 2.87 -26.55 7.26
C ARG A 56 1.94 -27.02 6.14
N GLY A 57 2.13 -26.53 4.92
CA GLY A 57 1.27 -26.83 3.78
C GLY A 57 0.02 -25.96 3.70
N ASP A 58 0.00 -24.80 4.40
CA ASP A 58 -1.07 -23.84 4.23
C ASP A 58 -1.07 -23.33 2.77
N GLU A 59 -2.24 -23.16 2.17
CA GLU A 59 -2.36 -22.47 0.88
C GLU A 59 -2.05 -21.00 1.11
N VAL A 60 -0.89 -20.52 0.64
CA VAL A 60 -0.50 -19.11 0.77
C VAL A 60 -0.56 -18.44 -0.59
N ILE A 61 -1.41 -17.42 -0.72
CA ILE A 61 -1.55 -16.61 -1.94
C ILE A 61 -0.85 -15.27 -1.72
N ALA A 62 0.04 -14.92 -2.63
CA ALA A 62 0.66 -13.60 -2.64
C ALA A 62 -0.22 -12.60 -3.40
N ILE A 63 -0.38 -11.40 -2.85
CA ILE A 63 -0.97 -10.25 -3.55
C ILE A 63 0.07 -9.14 -3.64
N VAL A 64 0.41 -8.72 -4.85
CA VAL A 64 1.56 -7.84 -5.11
C VAL A 64 1.08 -6.44 -5.49
N ALA A 65 1.61 -5.43 -4.79
CA ALA A 65 1.28 -4.02 -5.04
C ALA A 65 1.70 -3.60 -6.45
N PRO A 66 0.95 -2.67 -7.11
CA PRO A 66 1.29 -2.21 -8.46
C PRO A 66 2.71 -1.66 -8.60
N ALA A 67 3.30 -1.18 -7.51
CA ALA A 67 4.68 -0.65 -7.48
C ALA A 67 5.78 -1.73 -7.63
N PHE A 68 5.44 -2.99 -7.92
CA PHE A 68 6.43 -4.05 -8.13
C PHE A 68 7.29 -3.85 -9.39
N VAL A 69 6.80 -3.09 -10.35
CA VAL A 69 7.49 -2.82 -11.61
C VAL A 69 8.85 -2.16 -11.33
N ASN A 70 9.89 -2.70 -11.94
CA ASN A 70 11.29 -2.27 -11.76
C ASN A 70 11.86 -2.43 -10.32
N GLN A 71 11.21 -3.21 -9.44
CA GLN A 71 11.77 -3.50 -8.12
C GLN A 71 12.84 -4.59 -8.15
N PHE A 72 12.76 -5.49 -9.12
CA PHE A 72 13.70 -6.59 -9.28
C PHE A 72 14.35 -6.55 -10.67
N PRO A 73 15.66 -6.82 -10.79
CA PRO A 73 16.35 -6.85 -12.10
C PRO A 73 15.70 -7.88 -13.04
N ASN A 74 15.49 -7.50 -14.30
CA ASN A 74 15.02 -8.38 -15.38
C ASN A 74 13.70 -9.13 -15.09
N MET A 75 12.89 -8.58 -14.19
CA MET A 75 11.62 -9.16 -13.77
C MET A 75 10.51 -8.85 -14.79
N THR A 76 9.76 -9.88 -15.15
CA THR A 76 8.48 -9.79 -15.85
C THR A 76 7.36 -10.37 -14.98
N PRO A 77 6.09 -10.15 -15.28
CA PRO A 77 4.98 -10.78 -14.56
C PRO A 77 5.10 -12.30 -14.46
N ALA A 78 5.42 -12.97 -15.58
CA ALA A 78 5.61 -14.42 -15.63
C ALA A 78 6.74 -14.89 -14.72
N LYS A 79 7.90 -14.24 -14.82
CA LYS A 79 9.06 -14.52 -13.97
C LYS A 79 8.76 -14.30 -12.48
N LEU A 80 8.02 -13.24 -12.14
CA LEU A 80 7.62 -13.01 -10.75
C LEU A 80 6.72 -14.14 -10.23
N ARG A 81 5.73 -14.58 -11.01
CA ARG A 81 4.87 -15.73 -10.61
C ARG A 81 5.69 -16.99 -10.38
N GLU A 82 6.63 -17.29 -11.29
CA GLU A 82 7.48 -18.48 -11.14
C GLU A 82 8.42 -18.35 -9.93
N ALA A 83 8.99 -17.17 -9.69
CA ALA A 83 9.80 -16.92 -8.51
C ALA A 83 9.01 -17.13 -7.21
N MET A 84 7.80 -16.60 -7.16
CA MET A 84 6.90 -16.78 -6.01
C MET A 84 6.53 -18.25 -5.79
N LYS A 85 6.23 -18.97 -6.86
CA LYS A 85 5.98 -20.41 -6.81
C LYS A 85 7.18 -21.19 -6.25
N ARG A 86 8.42 -20.84 -6.65
CA ARG A 86 9.64 -21.44 -6.09
C ARG A 86 9.86 -21.13 -4.61
N LEU A 87 9.35 -20.01 -4.11
CA LEU A 87 9.31 -19.71 -2.67
C LEU A 87 8.28 -20.56 -1.93
N GLY A 88 7.31 -21.15 -2.63
CA GLY A 88 6.26 -21.99 -2.06
C GLY A 88 4.88 -21.31 -1.98
N PHE A 89 4.69 -20.15 -2.61
CA PHE A 89 3.34 -19.59 -2.75
C PHE A 89 2.49 -20.44 -3.70
N ALA A 90 1.22 -20.64 -3.35
CA ALA A 90 0.28 -21.40 -4.18
C ALA A 90 -0.16 -20.60 -5.42
N ASN A 91 -0.30 -19.28 -5.29
CA ASN A 91 -0.69 -18.38 -6.37
C ASN A 91 -0.14 -16.97 -6.12
N THR A 92 -0.16 -16.14 -7.17
CA THR A 92 0.22 -14.72 -7.12
C THR A 92 -0.79 -13.90 -7.92
N ALA A 93 -1.38 -12.88 -7.28
CA ALA A 93 -2.33 -11.95 -7.89
C ALA A 93 -1.82 -10.52 -7.79
N GLU A 94 -2.25 -9.66 -8.72
CA GLU A 94 -1.95 -8.23 -8.67
C GLU A 94 -3.00 -7.45 -7.87
N VAL A 95 -2.55 -6.56 -6.98
CA VAL A 95 -3.44 -5.68 -6.20
C VAL A 95 -4.08 -4.60 -7.08
N ALA A 96 -3.60 -4.42 -8.30
CA ALA A 96 -4.18 -3.48 -9.25
C ALA A 96 -5.66 -3.77 -9.57
N ILE A 97 -6.12 -5.03 -9.47
CA ILE A 97 -7.56 -5.36 -9.57
C ILE A 97 -8.36 -4.71 -8.45
N GLY A 98 -7.87 -4.82 -7.21
CA GLY A 98 -8.51 -4.13 -6.09
C GLY A 98 -8.40 -2.61 -6.20
N ALA A 99 -7.37 -2.10 -6.89
CA ALA A 99 -7.24 -0.67 -7.18
C ALA A 99 -8.32 -0.20 -8.17
N ASP A 100 -8.63 -0.99 -9.20
CA ASP A 100 -9.73 -0.70 -10.13
C ASP A 100 -11.07 -0.58 -9.40
N LEU A 101 -11.36 -1.51 -8.48
CA LEU A 101 -12.59 -1.48 -7.69
C LEU A 101 -12.61 -0.29 -6.71
N CYS A 102 -11.51 -0.05 -6.02
CA CYS A 102 -11.38 1.10 -5.12
C CYS A 102 -11.60 2.43 -5.86
N THR A 103 -11.12 2.52 -7.09
CA THR A 103 -11.29 3.71 -7.94
C THR A 103 -12.77 3.99 -8.22
N ILE A 104 -13.56 2.95 -8.48
CA ILE A 104 -15.01 3.07 -8.73
C ILE A 104 -15.72 3.56 -7.46
N ASP A 105 -15.44 2.94 -6.32
CA ASP A 105 -16.02 3.35 -5.04
C ASP A 105 -15.70 4.81 -4.71
N GLU A 106 -14.42 5.21 -4.82
CA GLU A 106 -13.98 6.59 -4.56
C GLU A 106 -14.57 7.59 -5.55
N ALA A 107 -14.79 7.21 -6.83
CA ALA A 107 -15.42 8.09 -7.80
C ALA A 107 -16.91 8.33 -7.47
N HIS A 108 -17.63 7.30 -7.06
CA HIS A 108 -19.03 7.42 -6.62
C HIS A 108 -19.12 8.30 -5.37
N ASP A 109 -18.29 8.04 -4.34
CA ASP A 109 -18.23 8.86 -3.14
C ASP A 109 -17.98 10.34 -3.48
N PHE A 110 -17.04 10.62 -4.40
CA PHE A 110 -16.77 11.98 -4.83
C PHE A 110 -17.97 12.65 -5.49
N LEU A 111 -18.66 11.96 -6.40
CA LEU A 111 -19.82 12.50 -7.10
C LEU A 111 -20.99 12.79 -6.16
N GLU A 112 -21.19 11.96 -5.15
CA GLU A 112 -22.28 12.12 -4.17
C GLU A 112 -21.96 13.17 -3.09
N GLU A 113 -20.70 13.30 -2.70
CA GLU A 113 -20.35 14.04 -1.48
C GLU A 113 -19.68 15.38 -1.75
N VAL A 114 -19.01 15.57 -2.89
CA VAL A 114 -18.29 16.81 -3.19
C VAL A 114 -19.05 17.64 -4.25
N PRO A 115 -19.32 18.93 -4.03
CA PRO A 115 -19.02 19.73 -2.82
C PRO A 115 -20.15 19.73 -1.79
N SER A 116 -21.21 18.92 -1.96
CA SER A 116 -22.46 19.00 -1.21
C SER A 116 -22.28 18.78 0.29
N LYS A 117 -21.50 17.77 0.68
CA LYS A 117 -21.20 17.42 2.08
C LYS A 117 -19.79 17.82 2.49
N HIS A 118 -18.83 17.70 1.57
CA HIS A 118 -17.42 17.95 1.82
C HIS A 118 -16.83 18.90 0.79
N PRO A 119 -15.90 19.81 1.16
CA PRO A 119 -15.27 20.75 0.23
C PRO A 119 -14.30 20.07 -0.74
N PHE A 120 -13.77 18.90 -0.37
CA PHE A 120 -12.87 18.08 -1.18
C PHE A 120 -12.91 16.63 -0.69
N MET A 121 -12.36 15.71 -1.47
CA MET A 121 -12.11 14.33 -1.05
C MET A 121 -10.61 14.01 -1.14
N GLY A 122 -10.07 13.40 -0.10
CA GLY A 122 -8.74 12.82 -0.09
C GLY A 122 -8.81 11.30 -0.27
N THR A 123 -8.12 10.75 -1.27
CA THR A 123 -8.03 9.29 -1.47
C THR A 123 -7.34 8.61 -0.30
N SER A 124 -7.68 7.36 0.02
CA SER A 124 -7.28 6.75 1.31
C SER A 124 -6.37 5.52 1.19
N CYS A 125 -5.91 5.14 0.01
CA CYS A 125 -5.11 3.93 -0.21
C CYS A 125 -3.78 3.89 0.57
N CYS A 126 -3.23 5.05 1.00
CA CYS A 126 -2.03 5.13 1.83
C CYS A 126 -2.39 5.28 3.31
N PRO A 127 -2.18 4.24 4.16
CA PRO A 127 -2.56 4.30 5.57
C PRO A 127 -1.77 5.34 6.37
N ALA A 128 -0.52 5.62 6.00
CA ALA A 128 0.27 6.66 6.67
C ALA A 128 -0.31 8.06 6.43
N TRP A 129 -0.72 8.34 5.19
CA TRP A 129 -1.40 9.58 4.81
C TRP A 129 -2.74 9.72 5.52
N SER A 130 -3.64 8.74 5.38
CA SER A 130 -4.99 8.83 5.94
C SER A 130 -4.99 8.97 7.46
N VAL A 131 -4.09 8.25 8.16
CA VAL A 131 -3.92 8.38 9.61
C VAL A 131 -3.37 9.75 9.99
N MET A 132 -2.39 10.27 9.26
CA MET A 132 -1.84 11.60 9.51
C MET A 132 -2.91 12.67 9.31
N ALA A 133 -3.67 12.63 8.22
CA ALA A 133 -4.73 13.56 7.92
C ALA A 133 -5.79 13.58 9.03
N LYS A 134 -6.31 12.41 9.41
CA LYS A 134 -7.35 12.30 10.46
C LYS A 134 -6.85 12.72 11.84
N LYS A 135 -5.60 12.43 12.20
CA LYS A 135 -5.03 12.82 13.50
C LYS A 135 -4.70 14.30 13.59
N ASN A 136 -4.09 14.87 12.56
CA ASN A 136 -3.57 16.23 12.62
C ASN A 136 -4.58 17.28 12.14
N PHE A 137 -5.59 16.85 11.38
CA PHE A 137 -6.62 17.71 10.81
C PHE A 137 -8.02 17.12 11.05
N PRO A 138 -8.45 16.95 12.31
CA PRO A 138 -9.72 16.28 12.63
C PRO A 138 -10.94 16.95 12.00
N LYS A 139 -10.88 18.23 11.71
CA LYS A 139 -11.92 18.98 10.98
C LYS A 139 -12.22 18.40 9.58
N PHE A 140 -11.23 17.77 8.96
CA PHE A 140 -11.31 17.19 7.60
C PHE A 140 -11.24 15.66 7.63
N ALA A 141 -11.47 15.05 8.79
CA ALA A 141 -11.41 13.59 8.92
C ALA A 141 -12.41 12.90 7.98
N ASP A 142 -13.59 13.49 7.83
CA ASP A 142 -14.66 12.97 6.98
C ASP A 142 -14.45 13.26 5.49
N CYS A 143 -13.53 14.19 5.14
CA CYS A 143 -13.11 14.40 3.76
C CYS A 143 -12.15 13.32 3.25
N ILE A 144 -11.64 12.43 4.12
CA ILE A 144 -10.76 11.34 3.73
C ILE A 144 -11.61 10.11 3.45
N SER A 145 -11.60 9.65 2.21
CA SER A 145 -12.38 8.51 1.75
C SER A 145 -12.32 7.33 2.72
N MET A 146 -13.46 6.67 2.89
CA MET A 146 -13.60 5.45 3.68
C MET A 146 -13.68 4.20 2.82
N ALA A 147 -13.51 4.33 1.50
CA ALA A 147 -13.43 3.20 0.59
C ALA A 147 -12.36 2.18 1.05
N MET A 148 -12.64 0.92 0.84
CA MET A 148 -11.68 -0.13 1.15
C MET A 148 -10.44 0.01 0.27
N THR A 149 -9.27 -0.13 0.88
CA THR A 149 -8.03 -0.02 0.12
C THR A 149 -7.85 -1.18 -0.86
N PRO A 150 -7.09 -0.99 -1.95
CA PRO A 150 -6.81 -2.07 -2.91
C PRO A 150 -6.31 -3.37 -2.28
N MET A 151 -5.44 -3.28 -1.25
CA MET A 151 -4.96 -4.45 -0.52
C MET A 151 -6.11 -5.24 0.11
N VAL A 152 -7.01 -4.55 0.79
CA VAL A 152 -8.15 -5.19 1.49
C VAL A 152 -9.15 -5.76 0.49
N LEU A 153 -9.48 -5.01 -0.57
CA LEU A 153 -10.40 -5.48 -1.62
C LEU A 153 -9.86 -6.74 -2.29
N THR A 154 -8.59 -6.73 -2.73
CA THR A 154 -7.98 -7.91 -3.37
C THR A 154 -7.98 -9.12 -2.43
N ALA A 155 -7.61 -8.92 -1.16
CA ALA A 155 -7.61 -10.02 -0.19
C ALA A 155 -9.00 -10.62 0.02
N ARG A 156 -10.03 -9.78 0.16
CA ARG A 156 -11.42 -10.22 0.34
C ARG A 156 -11.97 -10.93 -0.89
N LEU A 157 -11.65 -10.47 -2.10
CA LEU A 157 -12.02 -11.15 -3.34
C LEU A 157 -11.44 -12.56 -3.38
N LEU A 158 -10.14 -12.70 -3.13
CA LEU A 158 -9.49 -14.01 -3.13
C LEU A 158 -10.05 -14.95 -2.05
N LYS A 159 -10.44 -14.41 -0.91
CA LYS A 159 -11.07 -15.21 0.16
C LYS A 159 -12.47 -15.73 -0.20
N GLN A 160 -13.15 -15.18 -1.20
CA GLN A 160 -14.41 -15.73 -1.70
C GLN A 160 -14.20 -17.08 -2.38
N ASP A 161 -13.15 -17.18 -3.20
CA ASP A 161 -12.81 -18.40 -3.93
C ASP A 161 -11.90 -19.35 -3.12
N HIS A 162 -11.08 -18.79 -2.23
CA HIS A 162 -10.09 -19.47 -1.41
C HIS A 162 -10.26 -19.14 0.08
N PRO A 163 -11.36 -19.56 0.73
CA PRO A 163 -11.69 -19.11 2.11
C PRO A 163 -10.66 -19.55 3.16
N ALA A 164 -9.96 -20.65 2.92
CA ALA A 164 -8.93 -21.17 3.83
C ALA A 164 -7.52 -20.64 3.53
N ALA A 165 -7.31 -19.98 2.38
CA ALA A 165 -6.00 -19.50 1.99
C ALA A 165 -5.48 -18.41 2.94
N ARG A 166 -4.17 -18.41 3.18
CA ARG A 166 -3.46 -17.31 3.83
C ARG A 166 -3.05 -16.27 2.80
N ILE A 167 -3.34 -15.02 3.06
CA ILE A 167 -3.01 -13.93 2.15
C ILE A 167 -1.75 -13.21 2.61
N CYS A 168 -0.77 -13.12 1.70
CA CYS A 168 0.46 -12.39 1.91
C CYS A 168 0.52 -11.18 0.97
N PHE A 169 0.41 -9.98 1.52
CA PHE A 169 0.63 -8.76 0.73
C PHE A 169 2.13 -8.47 0.59
N VAL A 170 2.55 -8.13 -0.61
CA VAL A 170 3.90 -7.68 -0.92
C VAL A 170 3.85 -6.27 -1.49
N GLY A 171 4.58 -5.32 -0.88
CA GLY A 171 4.50 -3.94 -1.32
C GLY A 171 5.65 -3.05 -0.87
N PRO A 172 5.59 -1.74 -1.20
CA PRO A 172 6.74 -0.85 -1.08
C PRO A 172 6.99 -0.31 0.34
N CYS A 173 6.08 -0.52 1.31
CA CYS A 173 6.25 0.16 2.59
C CYS A 173 5.67 -0.57 3.79
N ALA A 174 6.29 -0.33 4.95
CA ALA A 174 5.89 -0.92 6.24
C ALA A 174 4.51 -0.44 6.75
N ALA A 175 3.96 0.67 6.21
CA ALA A 175 2.66 1.18 6.65
C ALA A 175 1.51 0.17 6.45
N LYS A 176 1.62 -0.70 5.46
CA LYS A 176 0.65 -1.78 5.20
C LYS A 176 0.63 -2.85 6.31
N LYS A 177 1.74 -3.02 7.04
CA LYS A 177 1.78 -3.89 8.25
C LYS A 177 0.84 -3.36 9.35
N LEU A 178 0.79 -2.03 9.53
CA LEU A 178 -0.16 -1.41 10.45
C LEU A 178 -1.60 -1.60 9.97
N GLU A 179 -1.87 -1.38 8.69
CA GLU A 179 -3.21 -1.52 8.12
C GLU A 179 -3.72 -2.96 8.28
N ALA A 180 -2.91 -3.94 7.91
CA ALA A 180 -3.26 -5.36 8.04
C ALA A 180 -3.53 -5.77 9.49
N SER A 181 -2.84 -5.18 10.46
CA SER A 181 -2.98 -5.51 11.89
C SER A 181 -4.19 -4.85 12.58
N ARG A 182 -4.88 -3.91 11.91
CA ARG A 182 -6.01 -3.20 12.51
C ARG A 182 -7.26 -4.05 12.54
N HIS A 183 -7.74 -4.39 13.72
CA HIS A 183 -9.00 -5.11 13.90
C HIS A 183 -10.21 -4.42 13.25
N SER A 184 -10.22 -3.09 13.24
CA SER A 184 -11.30 -2.30 12.62
C SER A 184 -11.36 -2.44 11.10
N VAL A 185 -10.23 -2.72 10.45
CA VAL A 185 -10.14 -2.87 8.99
C VAL A 185 -10.58 -4.27 8.54
N ARG A 186 -10.35 -5.30 9.36
CA ARG A 186 -10.61 -6.72 9.00
C ARG A 186 -10.07 -7.03 7.61
N SER A 187 -8.77 -6.83 7.44
CA SER A 187 -8.12 -6.79 6.12
C SER A 187 -8.13 -8.11 5.37
N GLU A 188 -8.34 -9.24 6.05
CA GLU A 188 -8.16 -10.61 5.53
C GLU A 188 -6.72 -10.90 5.04
N VAL A 189 -5.76 -10.04 5.42
CA VAL A 189 -4.33 -10.18 5.10
C VAL A 189 -3.62 -10.77 6.31
N ASP A 190 -3.00 -11.93 6.14
CA ASP A 190 -2.31 -12.66 7.21
C ASP A 190 -0.86 -12.20 7.36
N PHE A 191 -0.19 -11.89 6.26
CA PHE A 191 1.22 -11.47 6.24
C PHE A 191 1.42 -10.26 5.34
N VAL A 192 2.38 -9.41 5.71
CA VAL A 192 2.83 -8.28 4.88
C VAL A 192 4.34 -8.29 4.79
N LEU A 193 4.85 -8.32 3.57
CA LEU A 193 6.27 -8.18 3.25
C LEU A 193 6.54 -6.88 2.51
N THR A 194 7.70 -6.30 2.73
CA THR A 194 8.24 -5.28 1.83
C THR A 194 8.95 -5.94 0.64
N PHE A 195 9.22 -5.17 -0.42
CA PHE A 195 9.97 -5.69 -1.56
C PHE A 195 11.39 -6.09 -1.15
N GLU A 196 12.01 -5.38 -0.20
CA GLU A 196 13.33 -5.73 0.35
C GLU A 196 13.29 -7.07 1.10
N GLU A 197 12.25 -7.30 1.90
CA GLU A 197 12.06 -8.58 2.59
C GLU A 197 11.88 -9.72 1.59
N LEU A 198 11.11 -9.50 0.52
CA LEU A 198 10.93 -10.50 -0.54
C LEU A 198 12.22 -10.73 -1.32
N MET A 199 12.98 -9.68 -1.64
CA MET A 199 14.31 -9.78 -2.29
C MET A 199 15.23 -10.69 -1.48
N GLY A 200 15.32 -10.47 -0.16
CA GLY A 200 16.12 -11.32 0.72
C GLY A 200 15.68 -12.78 0.69
N MET A 201 14.38 -13.07 0.53
CA MET A 201 13.89 -14.44 0.37
C MET A 201 14.32 -15.05 -0.98
N PHE A 202 14.28 -14.28 -2.07
CA PHE A 202 14.78 -14.74 -3.38
C PHE A 202 16.28 -15.04 -3.34
N GLU A 203 17.07 -14.16 -2.74
CA GLU A 203 18.52 -14.36 -2.55
C GLU A 203 18.81 -15.60 -1.71
N ALA A 204 18.15 -15.78 -0.59
CA ALA A 204 18.31 -16.94 0.28
C ALA A 204 17.97 -18.28 -0.41
N LYS A 205 17.10 -18.25 -1.41
CA LYS A 205 16.71 -19.39 -2.24
C LYS A 205 17.50 -19.48 -3.54
N GLN A 206 18.46 -18.57 -3.79
CA GLN A 206 19.24 -18.48 -5.01
C GLN A 206 18.36 -18.39 -6.28
N ILE A 207 17.23 -17.68 -6.19
CA ILE A 207 16.33 -17.44 -7.31
C ILE A 207 16.86 -16.25 -8.09
N ASN A 208 17.35 -16.49 -9.29
CA ASN A 208 17.78 -15.46 -10.23
C ASN A 208 16.73 -15.31 -11.34
N PHE A 209 16.26 -14.08 -11.58
CA PHE A 209 15.24 -13.80 -12.59
C PHE A 209 15.71 -14.07 -14.03
N ASP A 210 17.03 -14.04 -14.28
CA ASP A 210 17.57 -14.36 -15.62
C ASP A 210 17.37 -15.84 -15.99
N ASP A 211 17.32 -16.71 -15.00
CA ASP A 211 17.19 -18.16 -15.17
C ASP A 211 15.71 -18.64 -15.15
N LEU A 212 14.75 -17.71 -15.00
CA LEU A 212 13.35 -18.05 -14.94
C LEU A 212 12.70 -18.04 -16.33
N PRO A 213 11.76 -18.99 -16.57
CA PRO A 213 10.95 -18.96 -17.78
C PRO A 213 10.15 -17.65 -17.86
N ASP A 214 10.04 -17.13 -19.07
CA ASP A 214 9.27 -15.94 -19.35
C ASP A 214 8.10 -16.25 -20.30
N ASP A 215 7.00 -15.51 -20.13
CA ASP A 215 5.88 -15.51 -21.04
C ASP A 215 5.47 -14.06 -21.32
N PRO A 216 5.79 -13.54 -22.50
CA PRO A 216 5.46 -12.15 -22.85
C PRO A 216 3.95 -11.89 -22.95
N ASN A 217 3.12 -12.95 -22.98
CA ASN A 217 1.67 -12.82 -22.98
C ASN A 217 1.06 -12.87 -21.57
N ASP A 218 1.85 -13.15 -20.53
CA ASP A 218 1.36 -13.11 -19.15
C ASP A 218 1.06 -11.67 -18.74
N ASN A 219 -0.20 -11.37 -18.68
CA ASN A 219 -0.72 -10.06 -18.26
C ASN A 219 -1.22 -10.08 -16.81
N PHE A 220 -0.66 -10.94 -15.96
CA PHE A 220 -1.14 -11.16 -14.60
C PHE A 220 -2.66 -11.49 -14.59
N ASN A 221 -3.43 -10.64 -13.90
CA ASN A 221 -4.87 -10.82 -13.73
C ASN A 221 -5.70 -9.82 -14.56
N ASN A 222 -5.10 -9.21 -15.59
CA ASN A 222 -5.78 -8.26 -16.49
C ASN A 222 -6.36 -6.99 -15.81
N ALA A 223 -5.68 -6.48 -14.77
CA ALA A 223 -6.03 -5.18 -14.21
C ALA A 223 -5.86 -4.06 -15.25
N SER A 224 -6.60 -2.98 -15.08
CA SER A 224 -6.55 -1.83 -15.98
C SER A 224 -5.23 -1.06 -15.88
N ALA A 225 -4.99 -0.16 -16.84
CA ALA A 225 -3.90 0.80 -16.75
C ALA A 225 -4.09 1.77 -15.56
N ASP A 226 -5.32 2.11 -15.23
CA ASP A 226 -5.65 2.99 -14.09
C ASP A 226 -5.32 2.31 -12.76
N GLY A 227 -5.69 1.03 -12.56
CA GLY A 227 -5.34 0.29 -11.36
C GLY A 227 -3.84 0.09 -11.21
N ARG A 228 -3.12 -0.18 -12.30
CA ARG A 228 -1.65 -0.24 -12.31
C ARG A 228 -1.01 1.13 -12.11
N GLY A 229 -1.69 2.21 -12.50
CA GLY A 229 -1.29 3.59 -12.29
C GLY A 229 -1.14 3.99 -10.81
N PHE A 230 -1.70 3.22 -9.87
CA PHE A 230 -1.47 3.41 -8.44
C PHE A 230 0.01 3.26 -8.03
N ALA A 231 0.84 2.72 -8.91
CA ALA A 231 2.28 2.63 -8.72
C ALA A 231 3.00 3.98 -8.64
N VAL A 232 2.43 5.02 -9.22
CA VAL A 232 3.07 6.33 -9.35
C VAL A 232 2.35 7.42 -8.56
N SER A 233 3.10 8.47 -8.21
CA SER A 233 2.53 9.63 -7.50
C SER A 233 1.46 10.32 -8.36
N GLY A 234 0.30 10.59 -7.74
CA GLY A 234 -0.85 11.18 -8.43
C GLY A 234 -1.71 10.18 -9.19
N GLY A 235 -1.25 8.93 -9.42
CA GLY A 235 -1.96 7.91 -10.19
C GLY A 235 -3.33 7.54 -9.62
N VAL A 236 -3.44 7.49 -8.29
CA VAL A 236 -4.73 7.23 -7.61
C VAL A 236 -5.77 8.28 -7.97
N ALA A 237 -5.43 9.55 -7.78
CA ALA A 237 -6.36 10.64 -8.08
C ALA A 237 -6.70 10.69 -9.59
N GLN A 238 -5.73 10.41 -10.45
CA GLN A 238 -5.96 10.36 -11.90
C GLN A 238 -6.93 9.24 -12.27
N ALA A 239 -6.79 8.05 -11.69
CA ALA A 239 -7.69 6.93 -11.90
C ALA A 239 -9.14 7.29 -11.49
N VAL A 240 -9.32 7.89 -10.31
CA VAL A 240 -10.63 8.38 -9.84
C VAL A 240 -11.21 9.41 -10.81
N VAL A 241 -10.42 10.38 -11.26
CA VAL A 241 -10.85 11.37 -12.26
C VAL A 241 -11.27 10.72 -13.58
N ASN A 242 -10.55 9.69 -14.02
CA ASN A 242 -10.90 8.98 -15.25
C ASN A 242 -12.28 8.29 -15.15
N VAL A 243 -12.61 7.70 -14.00
CA VAL A 243 -13.94 7.12 -13.77
C VAL A 243 -15.00 8.21 -13.69
N ILE A 244 -14.77 9.29 -12.91
CA ILE A 244 -15.72 10.42 -12.83
C ILE A 244 -16.05 10.97 -14.22
N LYS A 245 -15.04 11.16 -15.09
CA LYS A 245 -15.26 11.67 -16.44
C LYS A 245 -15.98 10.70 -17.38
N LYS A 246 -15.92 9.40 -17.12
CA LYS A 246 -16.72 8.42 -17.86
C LYS A 246 -18.20 8.49 -17.47
N GLU A 247 -18.49 8.72 -16.19
CA GLU A 247 -19.85 8.78 -15.65
C GLU A 247 -20.49 10.15 -15.84
N ASP A 248 -19.74 11.22 -15.57
CA ASP A 248 -20.16 12.60 -15.80
C ASP A 248 -19.06 13.39 -16.53
N PRO A 249 -19.10 13.40 -17.87
CA PRO A 249 -18.13 14.15 -18.70
C PRO A 249 -18.11 15.66 -18.42
N THR A 250 -19.19 16.21 -17.87
CA THR A 250 -19.34 17.65 -17.60
C THR A 250 -18.75 18.05 -16.25
N ARG A 251 -18.47 17.08 -15.39
CA ARG A 251 -17.95 17.33 -14.05
C ARG A 251 -16.50 17.85 -14.10
N GLU A 252 -16.30 19.06 -13.64
CA GLU A 252 -14.96 19.60 -13.42
C GLU A 252 -14.36 19.04 -12.11
N VAL A 253 -13.15 18.53 -12.19
CA VAL A 253 -12.40 18.01 -11.04
C VAL A 253 -11.04 18.71 -10.98
N LYS A 254 -10.78 19.41 -9.88
CA LYS A 254 -9.44 19.96 -9.58
C LYS A 254 -8.68 18.95 -8.74
N VAL A 255 -7.50 18.58 -9.21
CA VAL A 255 -6.63 17.61 -8.52
C VAL A 255 -5.44 18.34 -7.92
N VAL A 256 -5.15 18.03 -6.66
CA VAL A 256 -3.91 18.43 -5.99
C VAL A 256 -3.21 17.16 -5.52
N SER A 257 -1.94 17.04 -5.82
CA SER A 257 -1.12 15.89 -5.40
C SER A 257 0.01 16.34 -4.48
N ALA A 258 0.40 15.44 -3.58
CA ALA A 258 1.51 15.67 -2.66
C ALA A 258 2.28 14.37 -2.46
N GLN A 259 3.61 14.45 -2.37
CA GLN A 259 4.48 13.30 -2.18
C GLN A 259 5.19 13.37 -0.83
N GLY A 260 5.04 12.29 -0.06
CA GLY A 260 5.57 12.22 1.31
C GLY A 260 4.76 13.03 2.33
N LEU A 261 4.93 12.69 3.60
CA LEU A 261 4.10 13.25 4.69
C LEU A 261 4.26 14.77 4.89
N ALA A 262 5.43 15.33 4.58
CA ALA A 262 5.68 16.75 4.74
C ALA A 262 4.85 17.60 3.77
N GLU A 263 4.81 17.20 2.48
CA GLU A 263 3.99 17.87 1.47
C GLU A 263 2.50 17.64 1.73
N CYS A 264 2.10 16.42 2.08
CA CYS A 264 0.72 16.12 2.46
C CYS A 264 0.24 17.00 3.63
N LYS A 265 1.09 17.19 4.64
CA LYS A 265 0.78 18.08 5.76
C LYS A 265 0.63 19.54 5.31
N LYS A 266 1.53 20.01 4.44
CA LYS A 266 1.45 21.36 3.86
C LYS A 266 0.18 21.56 3.04
N MET A 267 -0.19 20.57 2.22
CA MET A 267 -1.44 20.58 1.45
C MET A 267 -2.66 20.73 2.37
N MET A 268 -2.73 19.94 3.45
CA MET A 268 -3.80 20.05 4.42
C MET A 268 -3.82 21.38 5.20
N GLN A 269 -2.65 21.97 5.46
CA GLN A 269 -2.55 23.30 6.06
C GLN A 269 -3.11 24.37 5.13
N LEU A 270 -2.83 24.29 3.83
CA LEU A 270 -3.41 25.20 2.83
C LEU A 270 -4.93 25.02 2.74
N ALA A 271 -5.43 23.80 2.70
CA ALA A 271 -6.88 23.54 2.74
C ALA A 271 -7.55 24.09 4.01
N ALA A 272 -6.84 24.13 5.13
CA ALA A 272 -7.35 24.68 6.39
C ALA A 272 -7.34 26.21 6.45
N ALA A 273 -6.55 26.84 5.62
CA ALA A 273 -6.44 28.30 5.54
C ALA A 273 -7.46 28.94 4.55
N GLY A 274 -8.12 28.15 3.71
CA GLY A 274 -9.10 28.56 2.68
C GLY A 274 -8.43 28.55 1.33
#